data_f83c80f4dadb51d495916a434524657c
#
_entry.id   f83c80f4dadb51d495916a434524657c
#
_cell.length_a   1.000
_cell.length_b   1.000
_cell.length_c   1.000
_cell.angle_alpha   90.00
_cell.angle_beta   90.00
_cell.angle_gamma   90.00
#
_symmetry.space_group_name_H-M   'P 1'
#
loop_
_entity.id
_entity.type
_entity.pdbx_description
1 polymer ?
#
loop_
_entity_poly.entity_id
_entity_poly.type
_entity_poly.pdbx_seq_one_letter_code
_entity_poly.pdbx_strand_id
1 'polypeptide(L)'
;MDVKGLFIKSAEVFDSGNNSITLLIEPECELYGRNHNALDWYTENIRKALSRACLITTKLRVVFPEYIPVCVRMTVNAAPATADVRDDIISFVKDYFAQRSAGTVDYAELLKAVSTLKCVDSVSSLKMTIYPNEGVSHTSITATSGSRLYLKSADIN
;
A
#
# COMPACT_ATOMS: atom_id res chain seq x y z
N MET A 1 -12.70 14.12 10.09
CA MET A 1 -13.95 14.41 9.36
C MET A 1 -14.69 13.07 9.23
N ASP A 2 -15.78 12.91 9.96
CA ASP A 2 -16.48 11.61 10.04
C ASP A 2 -17.65 11.65 9.07
N VAL A 3 -17.48 11.09 7.88
CA VAL A 3 -18.56 10.92 6.91
C VAL A 3 -19.09 9.51 7.09
N LYS A 4 -20.31 9.38 7.63
CA LYS A 4 -20.95 8.08 7.89
C LYS A 4 -20.84 7.15 6.68
N GLY A 5 -20.20 6.00 6.87
CA GLY A 5 -20.04 4.96 5.85
C GLY A 5 -18.82 5.09 4.94
N LEU A 6 -17.99 6.13 5.11
CA LEU A 6 -16.72 6.27 4.41
C LEU A 6 -15.58 5.90 5.35
N PHE A 7 -14.97 4.75 5.12
CA PHE A 7 -13.78 4.31 5.84
C PHE A 7 -12.55 4.79 5.09
N ILE A 8 -11.96 5.89 5.57
CA ILE A 8 -10.80 6.55 4.96
C ILE A 8 -9.59 6.29 5.82
N LYS A 9 -8.58 5.64 5.27
CA LYS A 9 -7.30 5.38 5.92
C LYS A 9 -6.44 6.64 5.97
N SER A 10 -6.34 7.35 4.85
CA SER A 10 -5.60 8.62 4.75
C SER A 10 -6.24 9.56 3.73
N ALA A 11 -6.02 10.87 3.92
CA ALA A 11 -6.43 11.91 2.99
C ALA A 11 -5.31 12.97 2.90
N GLU A 12 -4.89 13.27 1.69
CA GLU A 12 -3.89 14.28 1.40
C GLU A 12 -4.49 15.36 0.49
N VAL A 13 -4.18 16.61 0.77
CA VAL A 13 -4.70 17.76 0.03
C VAL A 13 -3.57 18.41 -0.73
N PHE A 14 -3.75 18.59 -2.03
CA PHE A 14 -2.83 19.29 -2.89
C PHE A 14 -3.50 20.52 -3.50
N ASP A 15 -2.86 21.67 -3.36
CA ASP A 15 -3.24 22.86 -4.11
C ASP A 15 -2.76 22.69 -5.56
N SER A 16 -3.71 22.63 -6.48
CA SER A 16 -3.43 22.48 -7.93
C SER A 16 -3.39 23.82 -8.66
N GLY A 17 -3.49 24.95 -7.92
CA GLY A 17 -3.60 26.27 -8.53
C GLY A 17 -4.96 26.53 -9.20
N ASN A 18 -5.18 27.75 -9.69
CA ASN A 18 -6.39 28.15 -10.44
C ASN A 18 -7.72 27.80 -9.70
N ASN A 19 -7.77 28.00 -8.39
CA ASN A 19 -8.91 27.65 -7.54
C ASN A 19 -9.28 26.15 -7.63
N SER A 20 -8.29 25.28 -7.81
CA SER A 20 -8.48 23.83 -7.91
C SER A 20 -7.73 23.13 -6.76
N ILE A 21 -8.44 22.28 -6.04
CA ILE A 21 -7.90 21.45 -4.97
C ILE A 21 -8.02 20.00 -5.38
N THR A 22 -6.91 19.26 -5.30
CA THR A 22 -6.91 17.80 -5.48
C THR A 22 -6.84 17.14 -4.12
N LEU A 23 -7.79 16.26 -3.85
CA LEU A 23 -7.89 15.46 -2.65
C LEU A 23 -7.56 14.01 -3.00
N LEU A 24 -6.40 13.52 -2.54
CA LEU A 24 -6.01 12.13 -2.64
C LEU A 24 -6.59 11.37 -1.45
N ILE A 25 -7.45 10.39 -1.70
CA ILE A 25 -8.12 9.60 -0.67
C ILE A 25 -7.67 8.15 -0.77
N GLU A 26 -7.11 7.63 0.32
CA GLU A 26 -6.83 6.22 0.47
C GLU A 26 -7.97 5.55 1.27
N PRO A 27 -8.79 4.67 0.66
CA PRO A 27 -9.81 3.91 1.37
C PRO A 27 -9.18 2.92 2.36
N GLU A 28 -9.83 2.65 3.49
CA GLU A 28 -9.35 1.68 4.47
C GLU A 28 -9.38 0.25 3.93
N CYS A 29 -10.32 -0.05 3.01
CA CYS A 29 -10.45 -1.36 2.41
C CYS A 29 -9.81 -1.38 1.00
N GLU A 30 -8.80 -2.21 0.83
CA GLU A 30 -8.12 -2.42 -0.47
C GLU A 30 -9.06 -2.88 -1.61
N LEU A 31 -10.18 -3.53 -1.25
CA LEU A 31 -11.19 -3.98 -2.22
C LEU A 31 -11.83 -2.81 -2.98
N TYR A 32 -11.93 -1.65 -2.36
CA TYR A 32 -12.51 -0.47 -3.01
C TYR A 32 -11.59 0.12 -4.10
N GLY A 33 -10.27 0.00 -3.94
CA GLY A 33 -9.31 0.46 -4.96
C GLY A 33 -9.38 -0.29 -6.30
N ARG A 34 -10.11 -1.42 -6.36
CA ARG A 34 -10.23 -2.27 -7.54
C ARG A 34 -11.61 -2.24 -8.20
N ASN A 35 -12.58 -1.61 -7.56
CA ASN A 35 -13.95 -1.54 -8.06
C ASN A 35 -14.31 -0.10 -8.44
N HIS A 36 -14.36 0.20 -9.74
CA HIS A 36 -14.70 1.53 -10.26
C HIS A 36 -16.03 2.07 -9.70
N ASN A 37 -17.05 1.23 -9.58
CA ASN A 37 -18.34 1.65 -9.04
C ASN A 37 -18.26 2.08 -7.57
N ALA A 38 -17.42 1.41 -6.78
CA ALA A 38 -17.17 1.79 -5.40
C ALA A 38 -16.43 3.12 -5.32
N LEU A 39 -15.44 3.35 -6.18
CA LEU A 39 -14.69 4.61 -6.25
C LEU A 39 -15.58 5.78 -6.67
N ASP A 40 -16.49 5.58 -7.60
CA ASP A 40 -17.47 6.60 -8.02
C ASP A 40 -18.40 6.96 -6.86
N TRP A 41 -18.89 5.96 -6.12
CA TRP A 41 -19.71 6.17 -4.93
C TRP A 41 -18.95 6.94 -3.84
N TYR A 42 -17.69 6.59 -3.58
CA TYR A 42 -16.81 7.33 -2.66
C TYR A 42 -16.64 8.78 -3.10
N THR A 43 -16.32 9.00 -4.38
CA THR A 43 -16.13 10.34 -4.96
C THR A 43 -17.36 11.21 -4.76
N GLU A 44 -18.54 10.68 -5.07
CA GLU A 44 -19.79 11.40 -4.96
C GLU A 44 -20.12 11.78 -3.51
N ASN A 45 -19.94 10.84 -2.55
CA ASN A 45 -20.20 11.11 -1.15
C ASN A 45 -19.21 12.11 -0.53
N ILE A 46 -17.94 12.04 -0.93
CA ILE A 46 -16.92 13.02 -0.51
C ILE A 46 -17.27 14.40 -1.04
N ARG A 47 -17.63 14.52 -2.32
CA ARG A 47 -18.06 15.78 -2.93
C ARG A 47 -19.27 16.36 -2.21
N LYS A 48 -20.28 15.56 -1.91
CA LYS A 48 -21.47 15.98 -1.16
C LYS A 48 -21.12 16.48 0.24
N ALA A 49 -20.24 15.76 0.94
CA ALA A 49 -19.82 16.14 2.29
C ALA A 49 -19.04 17.47 2.30
N LEU A 50 -18.20 17.69 1.28
CA LEU A 50 -17.34 18.87 1.18
C LEU A 50 -18.01 20.04 0.48
N SER A 51 -19.11 19.84 -0.22
CA SER A 51 -19.80 20.91 -0.99
C SER A 51 -20.20 22.12 -0.16
N ARG A 52 -20.44 21.92 1.14
CA ARG A 52 -20.78 23.00 2.09
C ARG A 52 -19.55 23.72 2.64
N ALA A 53 -18.38 23.10 2.57
CA ALA A 53 -17.12 23.64 3.12
C ALA A 53 -16.25 24.30 2.03
N CYS A 54 -16.47 23.95 0.76
CA CYS A 54 -15.73 24.55 -0.36
C CYS A 54 -16.40 25.85 -0.83
N LEU A 55 -15.58 26.83 -1.19
CA LEU A 55 -16.07 28.04 -1.88
C LEU A 55 -16.69 27.64 -3.23
N ILE A 56 -17.75 28.34 -3.64
CA ILE A 56 -18.48 28.08 -4.88
C ILE A 56 -17.54 28.08 -6.12
N THR A 57 -16.44 28.84 -6.06
CA THR A 57 -15.44 28.93 -7.12
C THR A 57 -14.37 27.87 -7.09
N THR A 58 -14.31 27.04 -6.02
CA THR A 58 -13.27 26.02 -5.85
C THR A 58 -13.66 24.73 -6.56
N LYS A 59 -12.82 24.29 -7.49
CA LYS A 59 -12.97 22.99 -8.16
C LYS A 59 -12.33 21.91 -7.29
N LEU A 60 -13.13 20.98 -6.79
CA LEU A 60 -12.66 19.84 -6.02
C LEU A 60 -12.48 18.61 -6.94
N ARG A 61 -11.26 18.10 -7.04
CA ARG A 61 -10.92 16.84 -7.70
C ARG A 61 -10.61 15.79 -6.65
N VAL A 62 -11.36 14.71 -6.60
CA VAL A 62 -11.08 13.56 -5.76
C VAL A 62 -10.34 12.52 -6.61
N VAL A 63 -9.20 12.07 -6.13
CA VAL A 63 -8.38 11.04 -6.77
C VAL A 63 -8.03 9.95 -5.75
N PHE A 64 -7.77 8.75 -6.24
CA PHE A 64 -7.34 7.61 -5.45
C PHE A 64 -5.89 7.25 -5.80
N PRO A 65 -5.13 6.67 -4.86
CA PRO A 65 -3.75 6.28 -5.14
C PRO A 65 -3.69 5.18 -6.19
N GLU A 66 -2.65 5.23 -7.00
CA GLU A 66 -2.28 4.11 -7.86
C GLU A 66 -1.54 3.07 -7.01
N TYR A 67 -1.99 1.81 -7.06
CA TYR A 67 -1.41 0.73 -6.28
C TYR A 67 -0.35 -0.02 -7.08
N ILE A 68 0.90 -0.01 -6.57
CA ILE A 68 2.04 -0.72 -7.15
C ILE A 68 2.11 -2.11 -6.51
N PRO A 69 1.81 -3.18 -7.26
CA PRO A 69 1.82 -4.55 -6.75
C PRO A 69 3.24 -5.09 -6.65
N VAL A 70 3.69 -5.38 -5.45
CA VAL A 70 5.00 -5.97 -5.18
C VAL A 70 4.84 -7.45 -4.85
N CYS A 71 5.67 -8.29 -5.48
CA CYS A 71 5.80 -9.69 -5.16
C CYS A 71 7.15 -9.92 -4.47
N VAL A 72 7.12 -10.63 -3.35
CA VAL A 72 8.31 -10.99 -2.57
C VAL A 72 8.48 -12.50 -2.62
N ARG A 73 9.67 -12.95 -2.97
CA ARG A 73 10.07 -14.37 -2.89
C ARG A 73 11.31 -14.47 -2.03
N MET A 74 11.27 -15.34 -1.04
CA MET A 74 12.44 -15.56 -0.17
C MET A 74 12.59 -17.03 0.20
N THR A 75 13.84 -17.43 0.47
CA THR A 75 14.18 -18.71 1.04
C THR A 75 14.70 -18.49 2.44
N VAL A 76 14.01 -19.08 3.41
CA VAL A 76 14.26 -18.88 4.84
C VAL A 76 14.58 -20.22 5.49
N ASN A 77 15.66 -20.27 6.26
CA ASN A 77 15.91 -21.35 7.19
C ASN A 77 15.31 -20.99 8.53
N ALA A 78 14.39 -21.81 9.00
CA ALA A 78 13.67 -21.61 10.27
C ALA A 78 13.66 -22.90 11.09
N ALA A 79 13.75 -22.79 12.40
CA ALA A 79 13.65 -23.91 13.32
C ALA A 79 12.58 -23.63 14.40
N PRO A 80 11.51 -24.44 14.46
CA PRO A 80 11.14 -25.53 13.54
C PRO A 80 10.55 -25.02 12.21
N ALA A 81 10.82 -25.72 11.10
CA ALA A 81 10.24 -25.42 9.80
C ALA A 81 8.79 -25.90 9.73
N THR A 82 7.87 -25.18 10.33
CA THR A 82 6.43 -25.47 10.37
C THR A 82 5.64 -24.52 9.48
N ALA A 83 4.42 -24.91 9.09
CA ALA A 83 3.52 -24.04 8.33
C ALA A 83 3.20 -22.75 9.09
N ASP A 84 3.05 -22.84 10.42
CA ASP A 84 2.75 -21.67 11.28
C ASP A 84 3.86 -20.62 11.21
N VAL A 85 5.13 -21.04 11.20
CA VAL A 85 6.27 -20.12 11.05
C VAL A 85 6.27 -19.42 9.70
N ARG A 86 5.89 -20.13 8.64
CA ARG A 86 5.73 -19.54 7.30
C ARG A 86 4.65 -18.47 7.30
N ASP A 87 3.51 -18.74 7.90
CA ASP A 87 2.39 -17.81 7.96
C ASP A 87 2.72 -16.58 8.81
N ASP A 88 3.47 -16.76 9.89
CA ASP A 88 4.00 -15.68 10.72
C ASP A 88 4.93 -14.75 9.92
N ILE A 89 5.83 -15.33 9.11
CA ILE A 89 6.72 -14.54 8.24
C ILE A 89 5.91 -13.78 7.17
N ILE A 90 4.93 -14.44 6.56
CA ILE A 90 4.05 -13.81 5.56
C ILE A 90 3.27 -12.64 6.19
N SER A 91 2.74 -12.83 7.39
CA SER A 91 2.03 -11.80 8.13
C SER A 91 2.93 -10.61 8.43
N PHE A 92 4.14 -10.88 8.93
CA PHE A 92 5.14 -9.85 9.19
C PHE A 92 5.49 -9.04 7.94
N VAL A 93 5.70 -9.71 6.79
CA VAL A 93 6.01 -9.03 5.53
C VAL A 93 4.82 -8.17 5.07
N LYS A 94 3.58 -8.63 5.24
CA LYS A 94 2.37 -7.83 4.97
C LYS A 94 2.34 -6.56 5.80
N ASP A 95 2.56 -6.67 7.10
CA ASP A 95 2.56 -5.52 8.02
C ASP A 95 3.69 -4.55 7.69
N TYR A 96 4.86 -5.07 7.33
CA TYR A 96 6.00 -4.27 6.89
C TYR A 96 5.67 -3.41 5.65
N PHE A 97 5.01 -3.99 4.65
CA PHE A 97 4.54 -3.26 3.48
C PHE A 97 3.41 -2.27 3.80
N ALA A 98 2.48 -2.65 4.66
CA ALA A 98 1.39 -1.76 5.07
C ALA A 98 1.90 -0.48 5.73
N GLN A 99 2.92 -0.59 6.59
CA GLN A 99 3.55 0.56 7.26
C GLN A 99 4.34 1.46 6.29
N ARG A 100 4.83 0.94 5.18
CA ARG A 100 5.65 1.64 4.18
C ARG A 100 4.93 1.88 2.85
N SER A 101 3.62 1.77 2.83
CA SER A 101 2.84 1.84 1.59
C SER A 101 3.07 3.13 0.79
N ALA A 102 3.29 4.27 1.46
CA ALA A 102 3.55 5.58 0.84
C ALA A 102 5.06 5.93 0.77
N GLY A 103 5.94 5.00 1.11
CA GLY A 103 7.38 5.23 1.24
C GLY A 103 8.20 4.37 0.31
N THR A 104 9.35 3.94 0.82
CA THR A 104 10.30 3.07 0.13
C THR A 104 10.39 1.75 0.86
N VAL A 105 10.41 0.66 0.10
CA VAL A 105 10.79 -0.67 0.58
C VAL A 105 12.15 -0.99 0.01
N ASP A 106 13.13 -1.10 0.90
CA ASP A 106 14.51 -1.43 0.58
C ASP A 106 14.80 -2.90 0.87
N TYR A 107 15.55 -3.55 -0.03
CA TYR A 107 15.94 -4.95 0.08
C TYR A 107 16.72 -5.24 1.37
N ALA A 108 17.71 -4.42 1.68
CA ALA A 108 18.58 -4.66 2.83
C ALA A 108 17.82 -4.46 4.16
N GLU A 109 16.93 -3.47 4.21
CA GLU A 109 16.07 -3.25 5.36
C GLU A 109 15.07 -4.39 5.57
N LEU A 110 14.42 -4.85 4.50
CA LEU A 110 13.49 -5.98 4.57
C LEU A 110 14.21 -7.27 4.99
N LEU A 111 15.38 -7.54 4.39
CA LEU A 111 16.22 -8.69 4.75
C LEU A 111 16.59 -8.66 6.23
N LYS A 112 17.06 -7.52 6.72
CA LYS A 112 17.41 -7.33 8.14
C LYS A 112 16.20 -7.51 9.04
N ALA A 113 15.05 -6.94 8.68
CA ALA A 113 13.83 -7.03 9.46
C ALA A 113 13.35 -8.48 9.60
N VAL A 114 13.34 -9.26 8.51
CA VAL A 114 12.99 -10.69 8.53
C VAL A 114 13.99 -11.50 9.36
N SER A 115 15.30 -11.21 9.22
CA SER A 115 16.35 -11.91 9.98
C SER A 115 16.33 -11.64 11.49
N THR A 116 15.58 -10.64 11.95
CA THR A 116 15.40 -10.37 13.40
C THR A 116 14.26 -11.17 14.02
N LEU A 117 13.46 -11.86 13.22
CA LEU A 117 12.38 -12.72 13.72
C LEU A 117 12.96 -13.91 14.48
N LYS A 118 12.42 -14.20 15.65
CA LYS A 118 12.92 -15.28 16.52
C LYS A 118 12.81 -16.66 15.89
N CYS A 119 11.89 -16.84 14.94
CA CYS A 119 11.66 -18.09 14.22
C CYS A 119 12.57 -18.27 13.00
N VAL A 120 13.39 -17.27 12.66
CA VAL A 120 14.26 -17.27 11.48
C VAL A 120 15.71 -17.42 11.90
N ASP A 121 16.37 -18.50 11.45
CA ASP A 121 17.80 -18.72 11.66
C ASP A 121 18.64 -17.95 10.63
N SER A 122 18.22 -18.00 9.37
CA SER A 122 18.87 -17.25 8.28
C SER A 122 17.97 -17.08 7.06
N VAL A 123 18.23 -16.06 6.27
CA VAL A 123 17.60 -15.84 4.96
C VAL A 123 18.64 -16.09 3.87
N SER A 124 18.43 -17.13 3.06
CA SER A 124 19.38 -17.54 2.01
C SER A 124 19.20 -16.72 0.73
N SER A 125 17.99 -16.31 0.43
CA SER A 125 17.69 -15.48 -0.74
C SER A 125 16.47 -14.62 -0.49
N LEU A 126 16.46 -13.42 -1.07
CA LEU A 126 15.33 -12.51 -1.11
C LEU A 126 15.24 -11.91 -2.51
N LYS A 127 14.08 -11.85 -3.08
CA LYS A 127 13.80 -11.21 -4.37
C LYS A 127 12.54 -10.38 -4.28
N MET A 128 12.61 -9.11 -4.67
CA MET A 128 11.46 -8.22 -4.79
C MET A 128 11.24 -7.89 -6.25
N THR A 129 10.00 -8.03 -6.71
CA THR A 129 9.61 -7.76 -8.11
C THR A 129 8.32 -6.97 -8.15
N ILE A 130 8.09 -6.25 -9.26
CA ILE A 130 6.84 -5.53 -9.50
C ILE A 130 6.02 -6.34 -10.52
N TYR A 131 4.80 -6.71 -10.15
CA TYR A 131 3.89 -7.42 -11.05
C TYR A 131 3.42 -6.49 -12.19
N PRO A 132 3.28 -6.95 -13.44
CA PRO A 132 3.45 -8.34 -13.89
C PRO A 132 4.90 -8.71 -14.26
N ASN A 133 5.86 -7.81 -14.10
CA ASN A 133 7.23 -8.02 -14.56
C ASN A 133 8.11 -8.70 -13.50
N GLU A 134 7.82 -9.99 -13.20
CA GLU A 134 8.55 -10.77 -12.19
C GLU A 134 9.98 -11.16 -12.61
N GLY A 135 10.38 -10.87 -13.85
CA GLY A 135 11.74 -11.13 -14.35
C GLY A 135 12.80 -10.19 -13.75
N VAL A 136 12.40 -8.99 -13.36
CA VAL A 136 13.32 -7.95 -12.88
C VAL A 136 13.26 -7.87 -11.35
N SER A 137 14.39 -8.11 -10.70
CA SER A 137 14.53 -7.92 -9.26
C SER A 137 14.93 -6.49 -8.94
N HIS A 138 14.33 -5.92 -7.91
CA HIS A 138 14.59 -4.57 -7.44
C HIS A 138 15.28 -4.61 -6.08
N THR A 139 16.30 -3.76 -5.90
CA THR A 139 16.96 -3.54 -4.60
C THR A 139 16.20 -2.52 -3.75
N SER A 140 15.42 -1.66 -4.38
CA SER A 140 14.57 -0.67 -3.73
C SER A 140 13.36 -0.38 -4.61
N ILE A 141 12.19 -0.26 -3.99
CA ILE A 141 10.93 0.11 -4.66
C ILE A 141 10.34 1.27 -3.89
N THR A 142 10.14 2.40 -4.56
CA THR A 142 9.64 3.63 -3.96
C THR A 142 8.26 3.98 -4.52
N ALA A 143 7.31 4.25 -3.64
CA ALA A 143 6.04 4.85 -4.01
C ALA A 143 6.28 6.31 -4.46
N THR A 144 5.82 6.64 -5.65
CA THR A 144 5.79 8.03 -6.13
C THR A 144 4.64 8.79 -5.49
N SER A 145 4.65 10.13 -5.59
CA SER A 145 3.52 10.96 -5.13
C SER A 145 2.22 10.49 -5.77
N GLY A 146 1.23 10.15 -4.96
CA GLY A 146 -0.06 9.62 -5.42
C GLY A 146 -0.09 8.11 -5.66
N SER A 147 1.00 7.38 -5.41
CA SER A 147 0.98 5.92 -5.46
C SER A 147 1.15 5.28 -4.07
N ARG A 148 0.82 3.99 -3.98
CA ARG A 148 0.99 3.18 -2.76
C ARG A 148 1.55 1.82 -3.13
N LEU A 149 2.53 1.35 -2.36
CA LEU A 149 3.03 -0.02 -2.46
C LEU A 149 2.08 -0.96 -1.72
N TYR A 150 1.82 -2.13 -2.29
CA TYR A 150 1.16 -3.20 -1.57
C TYR A 150 1.78 -4.56 -1.89
N LEU A 151 1.79 -5.43 -0.90
CA LEU A 151 2.23 -6.81 -1.09
C LEU A 151 1.15 -7.60 -1.83
N LYS A 152 1.42 -7.97 -3.08
CA LYS A 152 0.52 -8.82 -3.87
C LYS A 152 0.66 -10.29 -3.50
N SER A 153 1.90 -10.75 -3.33
CA SER A 153 2.22 -12.11 -2.93
C SER A 153 3.53 -12.18 -2.16
N ALA A 154 3.59 -13.06 -1.18
CA ALA A 154 4.82 -13.47 -0.53
C ALA A 154 4.97 -14.98 -0.67
N ASP A 155 6.06 -15.41 -1.30
CA ASP A 155 6.40 -16.81 -1.51
C ASP A 155 7.62 -17.14 -0.64
N ILE A 156 7.40 -17.93 0.39
CA ILE A 156 8.40 -18.28 1.41
C ILE A 156 8.71 -19.77 1.26
N ASN A 157 9.96 -20.10 0.95
CA ASN A 157 10.45 -21.46 0.78
C ASN A 157 11.49 -21.80 1.83
#